data_a180b89206248a2ce6a0d250fc2e5564
#
_entry.id   a180b89206248a2ce6a0d250fc2e5564
#
_cell.length_a   1.000
_cell.length_b   1.000
_cell.length_c   1.000
_cell.angle_alpha   90.00
_cell.angle_beta   90.00
_cell.angle_gamma   90.00
#
_symmetry.space_group_name_H-M   'P 1'
#
loop_
_entity.id
_entity.type
_entity.pdbx_description
1 polymer ?
#
loop_
_entity_poly.entity_id
_entity_poly.type
_entity_poly.pdbx_seq_one_letter_code
_entity_poly.pdbx_strand_id
1 'polypeptide(L)'
;SGNDARSLGSEWQAQLRKLTSELEGLGRQSTGYPFIAALDPLRTLLDSMRDQSATWFITGPVGQEDQLLDAKEDILDKIRSFMSGPQKGIYDEVRAFLPAQDKNVTFAEDSAADALRQALADPQCFKGTAIQELKADFYALKERIEQTVLAERNAVIAAIEEVAEKTTQTSEFRALPPEQQTRIRDELAAQKASVASQTLIPALRHRATEVRSNLLADTLTRIAELTPAPAPTPAPQPQPADGVAEAPAKPYVPPAPVKPQYVNAQSITVSIGKAYLEDEDDVTRYLDEMKKTLLAEIGAGKKVIV
;
A
#
# COMPACT_ATOMS: atom_id res chain seq x y z
N SER A 1 43.32 -30.82 49.36
CA SER A 1 44.38 -30.04 49.91
C SER A 1 44.46 -28.64 49.24
N GLY A 2 45.35 -27.69 49.65
CA GLY A 2 45.36 -26.31 49.21
C GLY A 2 45.67 -26.09 47.73
N ASN A 3 46.28 -27.02 47.04
CA ASN A 3 46.51 -26.97 45.61
C ASN A 3 45.24 -27.29 44.79
N ASP A 4 44.45 -28.23 45.27
CA ASP A 4 43.18 -28.62 44.63
C ASP A 4 42.17 -27.46 44.67
N ALA A 5 42.15 -26.75 45.79
CA ALA A 5 41.28 -25.58 45.99
C ALA A 5 41.66 -24.41 45.03
N ARG A 6 42.95 -24.14 44.85
CA ARG A 6 43.43 -23.12 43.91
C ARG A 6 43.15 -23.49 42.46
N SER A 7 43.30 -24.78 42.12
CA SER A 7 42.97 -25.28 40.78
C SER A 7 41.47 -25.07 40.47
N LEU A 8 40.61 -25.45 41.42
CA LEU A 8 39.15 -25.30 41.31
C LEU A 8 38.72 -23.84 41.15
N GLY A 9 39.31 -22.93 41.94
CA GLY A 9 39.03 -21.48 41.82
C GLY A 9 39.50 -20.91 40.50
N SER A 10 40.62 -21.37 39.92
CA SER A 10 41.08 -20.97 38.62
C SER A 10 40.20 -21.47 37.46
N GLU A 11 39.68 -22.69 37.60
CA GLU A 11 38.71 -23.28 36.67
C GLU A 11 37.40 -22.45 36.64
N TRP A 12 36.87 -22.08 37.81
CA TRP A 12 35.72 -21.22 37.94
C TRP A 12 35.96 -19.85 37.25
N GLN A 13 37.08 -19.21 37.52
CA GLN A 13 37.41 -17.93 36.85
C GLN A 13 37.49 -18.07 35.33
N ALA A 14 38.02 -19.19 34.82
CA ALA A 14 38.04 -19.45 33.37
C ALA A 14 36.63 -19.64 32.80
N GLN A 15 35.76 -20.36 33.50
CA GLN A 15 34.37 -20.54 33.09
C GLN A 15 33.60 -19.22 33.09
N LEU A 16 33.77 -18.37 34.09
CA LEU A 16 33.14 -17.04 34.13
C LEU A 16 33.60 -16.15 33.00
N ARG A 17 34.90 -16.13 32.67
CA ARG A 17 35.40 -15.37 31.51
C ARG A 17 34.77 -15.85 30.21
N LYS A 18 34.67 -17.17 30.03
CA LYS A 18 34.00 -17.74 28.87
C LYS A 18 32.54 -17.33 28.79
N LEU A 19 31.79 -17.43 29.89
CA LEU A 19 30.39 -17.06 29.96
C LEU A 19 30.17 -15.55 29.73
N THR A 20 31.07 -14.69 30.24
CA THR A 20 31.07 -13.25 29.98
C THR A 20 31.27 -12.96 28.48
N SER A 21 32.23 -13.61 27.85
CA SER A 21 32.47 -13.46 26.41
C SER A 21 31.30 -13.93 25.57
N GLU A 22 30.65 -15.01 25.95
CA GLU A 22 29.43 -15.51 25.29
C GLU A 22 28.27 -14.52 25.44
N LEU A 23 28.08 -14.00 26.66
CA LEU A 23 27.06 -12.98 26.95
C LEU A 23 27.26 -11.71 26.12
N GLU A 24 28.49 -11.20 26.03
CA GLU A 24 28.82 -10.04 25.21
C GLU A 24 28.59 -10.30 23.72
N GLY A 25 28.98 -11.47 23.24
CA GLY A 25 28.75 -11.90 21.87
C GLY A 25 27.26 -11.94 21.52
N LEU A 26 26.48 -12.58 22.41
CA LEU A 26 25.03 -12.69 22.26
C LEU A 26 24.35 -11.31 22.37
N GLY A 27 24.80 -10.46 23.28
CA GLY A 27 24.31 -9.08 23.40
C GLY A 27 24.46 -8.28 22.12
N ARG A 28 25.61 -8.38 21.46
CA ARG A 28 25.84 -7.75 20.14
C ARG A 28 24.89 -8.30 19.07
N GLN A 29 24.70 -9.61 19.03
CA GLN A 29 23.79 -10.26 18.06
C GLN A 29 22.32 -9.91 18.33
N SER A 30 21.96 -9.69 19.59
CA SER A 30 20.58 -9.38 20.03
C SER A 30 20.23 -7.90 19.97
N THR A 31 21.12 -7.06 19.44
CA THR A 31 20.86 -5.62 19.29
C THR A 31 19.61 -5.38 18.43
N GLY A 32 18.67 -4.60 18.97
CA GLY A 32 17.41 -4.29 18.28
C GLY A 32 16.28 -5.32 18.51
N TYR A 33 16.51 -6.38 19.30
CA TYR A 33 15.46 -7.25 19.78
C TYR A 33 14.93 -6.77 21.15
N PRO A 34 13.63 -6.96 21.46
CA PRO A 34 13.03 -6.45 22.69
C PRO A 34 13.57 -7.13 23.96
N PHE A 35 14.13 -8.32 23.83
CA PHE A 35 14.67 -9.09 24.92
C PHE A 35 16.14 -8.78 25.28
N ILE A 36 16.80 -7.83 24.61
CA ILE A 36 18.21 -7.50 24.88
C ILE A 36 18.42 -7.11 26.35
N ALA A 37 17.48 -6.41 26.95
CA ALA A 37 17.53 -6.02 28.36
C ALA A 37 17.43 -7.23 29.32
N ALA A 38 16.94 -8.38 28.88
CA ALA A 38 16.91 -9.59 29.69
C ALA A 38 18.29 -10.13 30.03
N LEU A 39 19.32 -9.72 29.27
CA LEU A 39 20.72 -10.08 29.53
C LEU A 39 21.36 -9.27 30.66
N ASP A 40 20.80 -8.13 31.05
CA ASP A 40 21.40 -7.20 32.04
C ASP A 40 21.52 -7.81 33.45
N PRO A 41 20.52 -8.54 34.00
CA PRO A 41 20.66 -9.20 35.28
C PRO A 41 21.81 -10.21 35.33
N LEU A 42 21.98 -10.99 34.24
CA LEU A 42 23.10 -11.93 34.12
C LEU A 42 24.44 -11.20 34.02
N ARG A 43 24.48 -10.09 33.27
CA ARG A 43 25.68 -9.25 33.17
C ARG A 43 26.08 -8.72 34.56
N THR A 44 25.13 -8.16 35.31
CA THR A 44 25.35 -7.64 36.66
C THR A 44 25.88 -8.73 37.60
N LEU A 45 25.29 -9.94 37.53
CA LEU A 45 25.74 -11.07 38.34
C LEU A 45 27.17 -11.48 37.98
N LEU A 46 27.50 -11.61 36.71
CA LEU A 46 28.86 -11.96 36.25
C LEU A 46 29.89 -10.90 36.63
N ASP A 47 29.55 -9.60 36.52
CA ASP A 47 30.42 -8.50 36.92
C ASP A 47 30.70 -8.54 38.43
N SER A 48 29.71 -8.88 39.25
CA SER A 48 29.89 -9.04 40.71
C SER A 48 30.85 -10.17 41.09
N MET A 49 30.94 -11.19 40.24
CA MET A 49 31.80 -12.37 40.48
C MET A 49 33.19 -12.24 39.83
N ARG A 50 33.34 -11.42 38.79
CA ARG A 50 34.55 -11.35 37.95
C ARG A 50 35.81 -11.04 38.71
N ASP A 51 35.74 -10.13 39.67
CA ASP A 51 36.89 -9.61 40.38
C ASP A 51 37.12 -10.31 41.74
N GLN A 52 36.41 -11.41 41.98
CA GLN A 52 36.54 -12.19 43.22
C GLN A 52 37.78 -13.08 43.19
N SER A 53 38.35 -13.31 44.40
CA SER A 53 39.53 -14.20 44.54
C SER A 53 39.19 -15.66 44.30
N ALA A 54 40.19 -16.46 43.90
CA ALA A 54 40.01 -17.91 43.74
C ALA A 54 39.49 -18.58 45.04
N THR A 55 39.86 -18.06 46.19
CA THR A 55 39.41 -18.57 47.51
C THR A 55 37.94 -18.28 47.75
N TRP A 56 37.41 -17.15 47.25
CA TRP A 56 36.01 -16.77 47.37
C TRP A 56 35.09 -17.82 46.70
N PHE A 57 35.48 -18.34 45.54
CA PHE A 57 34.68 -19.37 44.85
C PHE A 57 34.53 -20.70 45.62
N ILE A 58 35.36 -20.90 46.64
CA ILE A 58 35.33 -22.13 47.45
C ILE A 58 34.53 -21.92 48.72
N THR A 59 34.52 -20.69 49.27
CA THR A 59 33.99 -20.43 50.63
C THR A 59 32.79 -19.53 50.63
N GLY A 60 32.49 -18.83 49.53
CA GLY A 60 31.68 -17.64 49.59
C GLY A 60 30.33 -17.60 48.88
N PRO A 61 30.07 -18.33 47.78
CA PRO A 61 28.89 -18.00 46.97
C PRO A 61 27.68 -18.93 47.15
N VAL A 62 27.40 -19.39 48.35
CA VAL A 62 26.20 -20.24 48.57
C VAL A 62 24.94 -19.48 48.12
N GLY A 63 24.28 -19.98 47.09
CA GLY A 63 23.10 -19.39 46.46
C GLY A 63 23.36 -18.54 45.21
N GLN A 64 24.56 -18.04 44.98
CA GLN A 64 24.88 -17.29 43.75
C GLN A 64 25.17 -18.23 42.55
N GLU A 65 25.64 -19.44 42.84
CA GLU A 65 25.80 -20.49 41.81
C GLU A 65 24.46 -20.90 41.21
N ASP A 66 23.45 -21.11 42.03
CA ASP A 66 22.09 -21.46 41.63
C ASP A 66 21.50 -20.31 40.77
N GLN A 67 21.66 -19.06 41.22
CA GLN A 67 21.22 -17.89 40.45
C GLN A 67 21.91 -17.76 39.08
N LEU A 68 23.21 -18.07 39.02
CA LEU A 68 23.96 -18.05 37.79
C LEU A 68 23.51 -19.17 36.84
N LEU A 69 23.27 -20.37 37.34
CA LEU A 69 22.77 -21.49 36.55
C LEU A 69 21.36 -21.21 36.02
N ASP A 70 20.46 -20.76 36.90
CA ASP A 70 19.09 -20.39 36.50
C ASP A 70 19.11 -19.28 35.44
N ALA A 71 19.89 -18.22 35.64
CA ALA A 71 20.01 -17.13 34.66
C ALA A 71 20.64 -17.59 33.33
N LYS A 72 21.63 -18.51 33.39
CA LYS A 72 22.20 -19.10 32.20
C LYS A 72 21.16 -19.92 31.43
N GLU A 73 20.46 -20.82 32.10
CA GLU A 73 19.51 -21.74 31.47
C GLU A 73 18.25 -21.02 30.99
N ASP A 74 17.70 -20.12 31.80
CA ASP A 74 16.42 -19.45 31.54
C ASP A 74 16.56 -18.23 30.61
N ILE A 75 17.74 -17.65 30.51
CA ILE A 75 17.95 -16.44 29.69
C ILE A 75 18.96 -16.72 28.61
N LEU A 76 20.23 -16.98 28.94
CA LEU A 76 21.32 -17.06 27.96
C LEU A 76 21.11 -18.18 26.96
N ASP A 77 20.82 -19.39 27.43
CA ASP A 77 20.67 -20.56 26.57
C ASP A 77 19.39 -20.47 25.73
N LYS A 78 18.31 -19.91 26.27
CA LYS A 78 17.06 -19.67 25.52
C LYS A 78 17.23 -18.59 24.46
N ILE A 79 17.88 -17.47 24.78
CA ILE A 79 18.18 -16.43 23.78
C ILE A 79 19.12 -17.00 22.71
N ARG A 80 20.15 -17.77 23.07
CA ARG A 80 21.04 -18.44 22.12
C ARG A 80 20.24 -19.37 21.19
N SER A 81 19.37 -20.19 21.75
CA SER A 81 18.48 -21.08 20.99
C SER A 81 17.58 -20.32 20.04
N PHE A 82 17.00 -19.22 20.48
CA PHE A 82 16.19 -18.33 19.65
C PHE A 82 17.04 -17.76 18.48
N MET A 83 18.22 -17.19 18.79
CA MET A 83 19.09 -16.53 17.79
C MET A 83 19.69 -17.50 16.76
N SER A 84 19.83 -18.79 17.09
CA SER A 84 20.32 -19.83 16.17
C SER A 84 19.20 -20.69 15.58
N GLY A 85 17.98 -20.55 16.06
CA GLY A 85 16.83 -21.37 15.69
C GLY A 85 15.93 -20.76 14.62
N PRO A 86 14.92 -21.53 14.19
CA PRO A 86 13.97 -21.10 13.17
C PRO A 86 13.10 -19.91 13.59
N GLN A 87 12.91 -19.68 14.90
CA GLN A 87 12.08 -18.58 15.42
C GLN A 87 12.65 -17.21 15.04
N LYS A 88 13.97 -17.07 15.04
CA LYS A 88 14.62 -15.82 14.59
C LYS A 88 14.25 -15.47 13.16
N GLY A 89 14.26 -16.45 12.26
CA GLY A 89 13.88 -16.23 10.87
C GLY A 89 12.44 -15.72 10.73
N ILE A 90 11.51 -16.34 11.47
CA ILE A 90 10.10 -15.90 11.49
C ILE A 90 9.98 -14.48 12.06
N TYR A 91 10.64 -14.22 13.20
CA TYR A 91 10.63 -12.90 13.83
C TYR A 91 11.12 -11.81 12.87
N ASP A 92 12.26 -12.03 12.23
CA ASP A 92 12.87 -11.06 11.33
C ASP A 92 12.01 -10.83 10.07
N GLU A 93 11.39 -11.89 9.53
CA GLU A 93 10.47 -11.78 8.39
C GLU A 93 9.23 -10.95 8.73
N VAL A 94 8.59 -11.22 9.86
CA VAL A 94 7.42 -10.45 10.34
C VAL A 94 7.79 -8.99 10.61
N ARG A 95 8.93 -8.78 11.27
CA ARG A 95 9.46 -7.44 11.59
C ARG A 95 9.74 -6.60 10.34
N ALA A 96 10.19 -7.21 9.26
CA ALA A 96 10.41 -6.53 7.98
C ALA A 96 9.10 -6.32 7.22
N PHE A 97 8.20 -7.28 7.26
CA PHE A 97 6.94 -7.28 6.51
C PHE A 97 5.95 -6.21 6.98
N LEU A 98 5.71 -6.11 8.30
CA LEU A 98 4.67 -5.23 8.83
C LEU A 98 4.85 -3.75 8.45
N PRO A 99 6.04 -3.14 8.58
CA PRO A 99 6.24 -1.76 8.14
C PRO A 99 6.15 -1.59 6.61
N ALA A 100 6.66 -2.58 5.86
CA ALA A 100 6.62 -2.55 4.40
C ALA A 100 5.20 -2.63 3.84
N GLN A 101 4.30 -3.30 4.56
CA GLN A 101 2.90 -3.52 4.18
C GLN A 101 1.90 -2.68 5.00
N ASP A 102 2.34 -1.73 5.80
CA ASP A 102 1.49 -0.98 6.73
C ASP A 102 0.24 -0.39 6.06
N LYS A 103 0.39 0.19 4.86
CA LYS A 103 -0.73 0.73 4.08
C LYS A 103 -1.70 -0.34 3.57
N ASN A 104 -1.25 -1.56 3.32
CA ASN A 104 -2.10 -2.66 2.88
C ASN A 104 -2.76 -3.38 4.05
N VAL A 105 -2.06 -3.52 5.17
CA VAL A 105 -2.56 -4.15 6.40
C VAL A 105 -3.86 -3.48 6.88
N THR A 106 -3.95 -2.16 6.80
CA THR A 106 -5.15 -1.39 7.16
C THR A 106 -6.41 -1.86 6.40
N PHE A 107 -6.25 -2.38 5.17
CA PHE A 107 -7.35 -2.86 4.33
C PHE A 107 -7.58 -4.36 4.41
N ALA A 108 -6.75 -5.08 5.15
CA ALA A 108 -6.91 -6.53 5.33
C ALA A 108 -7.96 -6.89 6.40
N GLU A 109 -8.48 -5.89 7.14
CA GLU A 109 -9.51 -6.02 8.21
C GLU A 109 -9.18 -7.13 9.21
N ASP A 110 -7.91 -7.26 9.59
CA ASP A 110 -7.43 -8.39 10.37
C ASP A 110 -6.74 -7.97 11.66
N SER A 111 -7.23 -8.51 12.77
CA SER A 111 -6.59 -8.41 14.09
C SER A 111 -5.23 -9.13 14.17
N ALA A 112 -4.91 -10.00 13.20
CA ALA A 112 -3.64 -10.73 13.17
C ALA A 112 -2.42 -9.79 13.12
N ALA A 113 -2.50 -8.66 12.43
CA ALA A 113 -1.41 -7.69 12.39
C ALA A 113 -1.09 -7.11 13.77
N ASP A 114 -2.10 -6.85 14.60
CA ASP A 114 -1.91 -6.33 15.96
C ASP A 114 -1.36 -7.42 16.88
N ALA A 115 -1.83 -8.65 16.76
CA ALA A 115 -1.28 -9.79 17.49
C ALA A 115 0.20 -10.01 17.13
N LEU A 116 0.57 -9.92 15.87
CA LEU A 116 1.95 -10.00 15.39
C LEU A 116 2.81 -8.84 15.96
N ARG A 117 2.31 -7.61 15.96
CA ARG A 117 3.02 -6.45 16.55
C ARG A 117 3.25 -6.63 18.04
N GLN A 118 2.23 -7.10 18.78
CA GLN A 118 2.35 -7.36 20.21
C GLN A 118 3.39 -8.45 20.51
N ALA A 119 3.37 -9.54 19.78
CA ALA A 119 4.34 -10.62 19.96
C ALA A 119 5.79 -10.19 19.64
N LEU A 120 5.99 -9.35 18.61
CA LEU A 120 7.30 -8.79 18.32
C LEU A 120 7.80 -7.81 19.39
N ALA A 121 6.90 -7.16 20.11
CA ALA A 121 7.24 -6.21 21.19
C ALA A 121 7.43 -6.89 22.55
N ASP A 122 7.08 -8.16 22.67
CA ASP A 122 7.19 -8.89 23.93
C ASP A 122 8.65 -9.15 24.32
N PRO A 123 9.15 -8.64 25.47
CA PRO A 123 10.49 -8.92 25.97
C PRO A 123 10.75 -10.41 26.26
N GLN A 124 9.72 -11.22 26.36
CA GLN A 124 9.81 -12.66 26.60
C GLN A 124 9.66 -13.50 25.32
N CYS A 125 9.60 -12.88 24.13
CA CYS A 125 9.36 -13.56 22.85
C CYS A 125 10.39 -14.66 22.51
N PHE A 126 11.54 -14.68 23.17
CA PHE A 126 12.56 -15.71 23.02
C PHE A 126 12.24 -17.02 23.81
N LYS A 127 11.24 -16.99 24.70
CA LYS A 127 10.85 -18.16 25.50
C LYS A 127 9.74 -18.95 24.81
N GLY A 128 9.84 -20.27 24.91
CA GLY A 128 8.81 -21.17 24.39
C GLY A 128 8.68 -21.15 22.87
N THR A 129 7.46 -21.28 22.37
CA THR A 129 7.11 -21.45 20.96
C THR A 129 6.27 -20.29 20.38
N ALA A 130 6.11 -19.20 21.15
CA ALA A 130 5.20 -18.10 20.81
C ALA A 130 5.41 -17.53 19.39
N ILE A 131 6.67 -17.30 18.99
CA ILE A 131 6.97 -16.82 17.63
C ILE A 131 6.70 -17.88 16.56
N GLN A 132 6.93 -19.15 16.89
CA GLN A 132 6.64 -20.25 15.95
C GLN A 132 5.13 -20.43 15.74
N GLU A 133 4.34 -20.24 16.76
CA GLU A 133 2.87 -20.33 16.71
C GLU A 133 2.26 -19.23 15.83
N LEU A 134 2.85 -18.04 15.81
CA LEU A 134 2.43 -16.94 14.94
C LEU A 134 2.71 -17.16 13.47
N LYS A 135 3.49 -18.17 13.12
CA LYS A 135 3.86 -18.43 11.72
C LYS A 135 2.65 -18.61 10.81
N ALA A 136 1.66 -19.36 11.28
CA ALA A 136 0.43 -19.62 10.50
C ALA A 136 -0.36 -18.33 10.25
N ASP A 137 -0.54 -17.51 11.27
CA ASP A 137 -1.27 -16.25 11.19
C ASP A 137 -0.53 -15.24 10.28
N PHE A 138 0.80 -15.21 10.39
CA PHE A 138 1.62 -14.37 9.53
C PHE A 138 1.49 -14.73 8.04
N TYR A 139 1.58 -16.02 7.70
CA TYR A 139 1.44 -16.44 6.31
C TYR A 139 0.01 -16.27 5.81
N ALA A 140 -1.01 -16.47 6.65
CA ALA A 140 -2.40 -16.20 6.30
C ALA A 140 -2.64 -14.71 6.02
N LEU A 141 -2.07 -13.81 6.83
CA LEU A 141 -2.12 -12.36 6.60
C LEU A 141 -1.43 -11.98 5.28
N LYS A 142 -0.25 -12.52 5.03
CA LYS A 142 0.51 -12.28 3.79
C LYS A 142 -0.28 -12.70 2.56
N GLU A 143 -0.82 -13.92 2.57
CA GLU A 143 -1.65 -14.44 1.48
C GLU A 143 -2.90 -13.59 1.26
N ARG A 144 -3.58 -13.17 2.31
CA ARG A 144 -4.76 -12.31 2.22
C ARG A 144 -4.45 -10.96 1.57
N ILE A 145 -3.33 -10.33 1.94
CA ILE A 145 -2.89 -9.08 1.30
C ILE A 145 -2.60 -9.31 -0.18
N GLU A 146 -1.88 -10.37 -0.53
CA GLU A 146 -1.56 -10.71 -1.92
C GLU A 146 -2.83 -10.96 -2.75
N GLN A 147 -3.78 -11.72 -2.22
CA GLN A 147 -5.07 -11.98 -2.87
C GLN A 147 -5.90 -10.70 -3.03
N THR A 148 -5.92 -9.83 -2.01
CA THR A 148 -6.62 -8.55 -2.10
C THR A 148 -5.99 -7.65 -3.15
N VAL A 149 -4.67 -7.53 -3.20
CA VAL A 149 -3.96 -6.78 -4.24
C VAL A 149 -4.29 -7.31 -5.63
N LEU A 150 -4.31 -8.63 -5.80
CA LEU A 150 -4.66 -9.27 -7.08
C LEU A 150 -6.11 -8.98 -7.48
N ALA A 151 -7.05 -9.10 -6.55
CA ALA A 151 -8.47 -8.83 -6.81
C ALA A 151 -8.71 -7.36 -7.21
N GLU A 152 -8.16 -6.41 -6.46
CA GLU A 152 -8.28 -4.98 -6.76
C GLU A 152 -7.62 -4.61 -8.09
N ARG A 153 -6.46 -5.19 -8.39
CA ARG A 153 -5.77 -5.02 -9.68
C ARG A 153 -6.63 -5.52 -10.84
N ASN A 154 -7.18 -6.71 -10.71
CA ASN A 154 -8.05 -7.29 -11.74
C ASN A 154 -9.32 -6.45 -11.94
N ALA A 155 -9.89 -5.89 -10.88
CA ALA A 155 -11.05 -5.01 -10.96
C ALA A 155 -10.75 -3.71 -11.74
N VAL A 156 -9.55 -3.11 -11.54
CA VAL A 156 -9.13 -1.94 -12.32
C VAL A 156 -8.91 -2.31 -13.79
N ILE A 157 -8.25 -3.43 -14.05
CA ILE A 157 -7.99 -3.91 -15.41
C ILE A 157 -9.32 -4.15 -16.15
N ALA A 158 -10.27 -4.83 -15.52
CA ALA A 158 -11.59 -5.05 -16.09
C ALA A 158 -12.35 -3.75 -16.40
N ALA A 159 -12.26 -2.77 -15.51
CA ALA A 159 -12.86 -1.45 -15.75
C ALA A 159 -12.21 -0.72 -16.95
N ILE A 160 -10.89 -0.83 -17.13
CA ILE A 160 -10.20 -0.26 -18.31
C ILE A 160 -10.64 -1.00 -19.60
N GLU A 161 -10.78 -2.31 -19.54
CA GLU A 161 -11.25 -3.13 -20.66
C GLU A 161 -12.70 -2.78 -21.07
N GLU A 162 -13.57 -2.53 -20.10
CA GLU A 162 -14.93 -2.05 -20.35
C GLU A 162 -14.92 -0.68 -21.05
N VAL A 163 -14.07 0.25 -20.62
CA VAL A 163 -13.89 1.53 -21.27
C VAL A 163 -13.38 1.35 -22.70
N ALA A 164 -12.41 0.46 -22.91
CA ALA A 164 -11.89 0.17 -24.26
C ALA A 164 -12.98 -0.40 -25.18
N GLU A 165 -13.81 -1.31 -24.68
CA GLU A 165 -14.93 -1.87 -25.42
C GLU A 165 -15.96 -0.78 -25.77
N LYS A 166 -16.42 -0.01 -24.79
CA LYS A 166 -17.34 1.12 -25.03
C LYS A 166 -16.79 2.11 -26.04
N THR A 167 -15.50 2.45 -25.93
CA THR A 167 -14.81 3.35 -26.85
C THR A 167 -14.88 2.83 -28.30
N THR A 168 -14.55 1.55 -28.51
CA THR A 168 -14.54 0.96 -29.88
C THR A 168 -15.92 0.84 -30.51
N GLN A 169 -16.99 0.85 -29.70
CA GLN A 169 -18.36 0.82 -30.17
C GLN A 169 -18.88 2.19 -30.61
N THR A 170 -18.21 3.30 -30.27
CA THR A 170 -18.64 4.66 -30.63
C THR A 170 -18.46 4.93 -32.12
N SER A 171 -19.38 5.75 -32.68
CA SER A 171 -19.28 6.21 -34.07
C SER A 171 -18.07 7.09 -34.29
N GLU A 172 -17.74 7.90 -33.30
CA GLU A 172 -16.61 8.83 -33.29
C GLU A 172 -15.28 8.07 -33.42
N PHE A 173 -15.10 6.97 -32.65
CA PHE A 173 -13.90 6.13 -32.78
C PHE A 173 -13.80 5.46 -34.14
N ARG A 174 -14.92 4.93 -34.65
CA ARG A 174 -14.94 4.25 -35.95
C ARG A 174 -14.65 5.20 -37.11
N ALA A 175 -14.96 6.47 -36.97
CA ALA A 175 -14.68 7.52 -37.97
C ALA A 175 -13.22 7.97 -37.98
N LEU A 176 -12.41 7.62 -36.98
CA LEU A 176 -10.98 7.95 -36.96
C LEU A 176 -10.19 7.17 -37.99
N PRO A 177 -9.11 7.76 -38.55
CA PRO A 177 -8.12 7.02 -39.34
C PRO A 177 -7.54 5.82 -38.56
N PRO A 178 -7.15 4.72 -39.21
CA PRO A 178 -6.65 3.51 -38.55
C PRO A 178 -5.47 3.77 -37.61
N GLU A 179 -4.56 4.69 -37.97
CA GLU A 179 -3.42 5.07 -37.15
C GLU A 179 -3.86 5.71 -35.82
N GLN A 180 -4.89 6.56 -35.85
CA GLN A 180 -5.43 7.18 -34.65
C GLN A 180 -6.21 6.21 -33.79
N GLN A 181 -6.93 5.27 -34.42
CA GLN A 181 -7.58 4.17 -33.69
C GLN A 181 -6.54 3.32 -32.94
N THR A 182 -5.43 2.98 -33.59
CA THR A 182 -4.32 2.24 -32.97
C THR A 182 -3.74 3.03 -31.79
N ARG A 183 -3.50 4.32 -31.96
CA ARG A 183 -2.98 5.18 -30.90
C ARG A 183 -3.87 5.19 -29.65
N ILE A 184 -5.19 5.32 -29.81
CA ILE A 184 -6.14 5.26 -28.67
C ILE A 184 -6.09 3.89 -27.98
N ARG A 185 -6.03 2.79 -28.75
CA ARG A 185 -5.89 1.44 -28.18
C ARG A 185 -4.59 1.28 -27.40
N ASP A 186 -3.48 1.80 -27.93
CA ASP A 186 -2.17 1.75 -27.26
C ASP A 186 -2.15 2.58 -25.98
N GLU A 187 -2.80 3.75 -25.97
CA GLU A 187 -2.96 4.59 -24.78
C GLU A 187 -3.73 3.83 -23.69
N LEU A 188 -4.84 3.15 -24.02
CA LEU A 188 -5.60 2.32 -23.06
C LEU A 188 -4.81 1.08 -22.61
N ALA A 189 -4.07 0.43 -23.51
CA ALA A 189 -3.20 -0.68 -23.18
C ALA A 189 -2.07 -0.26 -22.22
N ALA A 190 -1.48 0.93 -22.41
CA ALA A 190 -0.48 1.49 -21.50
C ALA A 190 -1.07 1.77 -20.10
N GLN A 191 -2.30 2.27 -20.03
CA GLN A 191 -3.02 2.42 -18.75
C GLN A 191 -3.16 1.07 -18.02
N LYS A 192 -3.55 0.02 -18.75
CA LYS A 192 -3.64 -1.35 -18.20
C LYS A 192 -2.29 -1.88 -17.74
N ALA A 193 -1.22 -1.67 -18.52
CA ALA A 193 0.12 -2.09 -18.18
C ALA A 193 0.65 -1.38 -16.90
N SER A 194 0.34 -0.10 -16.71
CA SER A 194 0.74 0.66 -15.52
C SER A 194 0.14 0.11 -14.23
N VAL A 195 -1.04 -0.50 -14.30
CA VAL A 195 -1.73 -1.11 -13.15
C VAL A 195 -1.11 -2.46 -12.78
N ALA A 196 -0.53 -3.18 -13.74
CA ALA A 196 -0.03 -4.55 -13.53
C ALA A 196 1.07 -4.64 -12.46
N SER A 197 1.87 -3.60 -12.25
CA SER A 197 2.95 -3.54 -11.25
C SER A 197 2.52 -2.91 -9.92
N GLN A 198 1.30 -2.38 -9.82
CA GLN A 198 0.84 -1.73 -8.59
C GLN A 198 0.54 -2.75 -7.49
N THR A 199 1.08 -2.51 -6.29
CA THR A 199 0.94 -3.40 -5.12
C THR A 199 0.24 -2.75 -3.93
N LEU A 200 -0.08 -1.45 -4.01
CA LEU A 200 -0.77 -0.74 -2.93
C LEU A 200 -2.28 -0.79 -3.13
N ILE A 201 -3.01 -1.41 -2.22
CA ILE A 201 -4.48 -1.52 -2.24
C ILE A 201 -5.16 -0.15 -2.33
N PRO A 202 -4.81 0.87 -1.50
CA PRO A 202 -5.43 2.18 -1.59
C PRO A 202 -5.21 2.86 -2.95
N ALA A 203 -4.05 2.68 -3.56
CA ALA A 203 -3.76 3.23 -4.88
C ALA A 203 -4.60 2.54 -5.98
N LEU A 204 -4.78 1.22 -5.88
CA LEU A 204 -5.63 0.45 -6.79
C LEU A 204 -7.10 0.88 -6.67
N ARG A 205 -7.63 1.03 -5.46
CA ARG A 205 -9.01 1.51 -5.22
C ARG A 205 -9.23 2.92 -5.74
N HIS A 206 -8.27 3.82 -5.49
CA HIS A 206 -8.33 5.16 -6.06
C HIS A 206 -8.36 5.11 -7.58
N ARG A 207 -7.47 4.32 -8.18
CA ARG A 207 -7.43 4.15 -9.64
C ARG A 207 -8.70 3.55 -10.21
N ALA A 208 -9.32 2.59 -9.52
CA ALA A 208 -10.62 2.05 -9.92
C ALA A 208 -11.71 3.12 -9.97
N THR A 209 -11.72 4.03 -9.01
CA THR A 209 -12.66 5.15 -8.96
C THR A 209 -12.40 6.12 -10.12
N GLU A 210 -11.16 6.52 -10.39
CA GLU A 210 -10.80 7.39 -11.51
C GLU A 210 -11.20 6.80 -12.86
N VAL A 211 -10.90 5.50 -13.06
CA VAL A 211 -11.25 4.81 -14.32
C VAL A 211 -12.75 4.82 -14.55
N ARG A 212 -13.54 4.50 -13.53
CA ARG A 212 -15.01 4.48 -13.64
C ARG A 212 -15.60 5.86 -13.86
N SER A 213 -15.05 6.87 -13.21
CA SER A 213 -15.62 8.23 -13.26
C SER A 213 -15.21 8.99 -14.53
N ASN A 214 -13.96 8.89 -14.97
CA ASN A 214 -13.41 9.85 -15.91
C ASN A 214 -12.85 9.24 -17.20
N LEU A 215 -12.29 8.02 -17.15
CA LEU A 215 -11.49 7.49 -18.27
C LEU A 215 -12.26 7.45 -19.60
N LEU A 216 -13.54 7.10 -19.59
CA LEU A 216 -14.35 7.07 -20.81
C LEU A 216 -14.54 8.50 -21.37
N ALA A 217 -14.88 9.48 -20.52
CA ALA A 217 -15.06 10.86 -20.92
C ALA A 217 -13.78 11.47 -21.48
N ASP A 218 -12.66 11.23 -20.82
CA ASP A 218 -11.33 11.69 -21.26
C ASP A 218 -10.95 11.06 -22.61
N THR A 219 -11.20 9.76 -22.78
CA THR A 219 -10.93 9.05 -24.03
C THR A 219 -11.80 9.60 -25.18
N LEU A 220 -13.09 9.84 -24.96
CA LEU A 220 -13.96 10.41 -25.97
C LEU A 220 -13.60 11.86 -26.30
N THR A 221 -13.19 12.65 -25.31
CA THR A 221 -12.67 13.99 -25.54
C THR A 221 -11.40 13.93 -26.41
N ARG A 222 -10.50 12.99 -26.12
CA ARG A 222 -9.30 12.75 -26.90
C ARG A 222 -9.61 12.36 -28.36
N ILE A 223 -10.62 11.51 -28.57
CA ILE A 223 -11.10 11.13 -29.90
C ILE A 223 -11.64 12.37 -30.64
N ALA A 224 -12.41 13.23 -29.98
CA ALA A 224 -12.93 14.45 -30.58
C ALA A 224 -11.81 15.43 -31.00
N GLU A 225 -10.71 15.49 -30.24
CA GLU A 225 -9.53 16.28 -30.61
C GLU A 225 -8.82 15.75 -31.86
N LEU A 226 -8.80 14.42 -32.02
CA LEU A 226 -8.16 13.74 -33.15
C LEU A 226 -9.02 13.73 -34.43
N THR A 227 -10.33 13.99 -34.29
CA THR A 227 -11.26 14.03 -35.41
C THR A 227 -10.97 15.28 -36.24
N PRO A 228 -10.67 15.17 -37.56
CA PRO A 228 -10.49 16.32 -38.42
C PRO A 228 -11.74 17.23 -38.40
N ALA A 229 -11.56 18.53 -38.30
CA ALA A 229 -12.67 19.45 -38.43
C ALA A 229 -13.37 19.22 -39.78
N PRO A 230 -14.71 19.16 -39.82
CA PRO A 230 -15.41 19.04 -41.09
C PRO A 230 -14.94 20.20 -42.03
N ALA A 231 -14.61 19.82 -43.28
CA ALA A 231 -14.22 20.80 -44.25
C ALA A 231 -15.29 21.92 -44.33
N PRO A 232 -14.93 23.19 -44.32
CA PRO A 232 -15.90 24.25 -44.41
C PRO A 232 -16.78 24.02 -45.63
N THR A 233 -18.08 23.88 -45.38
CA THR A 233 -19.07 23.79 -46.48
C THR A 233 -18.85 24.95 -47.39
N PRO A 234 -18.63 24.76 -48.72
CA PRO A 234 -18.47 25.87 -49.64
C PRO A 234 -19.67 26.80 -49.47
N ALA A 235 -19.40 28.07 -49.17
CA ALA A 235 -20.45 29.04 -49.09
C ALA A 235 -21.25 28.99 -50.38
N PRO A 236 -22.62 29.06 -50.36
CA PRO A 236 -23.40 29.15 -51.58
C PRO A 236 -22.86 30.29 -52.39
N GLN A 237 -22.42 30.02 -53.63
CA GLN A 237 -22.00 31.08 -54.53
C GLN A 237 -23.16 32.06 -54.69
N PRO A 238 -22.93 33.37 -54.48
CA PRO A 238 -23.98 34.32 -54.71
C PRO A 238 -24.34 34.30 -56.21
N GLN A 239 -25.61 34.01 -56.50
CA GLN A 239 -26.16 34.24 -57.84
C GLN A 239 -26.01 35.72 -58.17
N PRO A 240 -25.59 36.07 -59.37
CA PRO A 240 -25.51 37.47 -59.75
C PRO A 240 -26.88 38.07 -59.81
N ALA A 241 -27.23 38.91 -58.79
CA ALA A 241 -28.33 39.82 -58.83
C ALA A 241 -27.79 41.17 -59.37
N ASP A 242 -28.40 41.63 -60.41
CA ASP A 242 -28.09 42.93 -61.00
C ASP A 242 -28.24 44.13 -60.04
N GLY A 243 -27.16 44.90 -59.97
CA GLY A 243 -27.12 46.30 -59.64
C GLY A 243 -27.63 46.71 -58.23
N VAL A 244 -26.65 46.92 -57.32
CA VAL A 244 -26.51 48.14 -56.50
C VAL A 244 -25.13 48.03 -55.81
N ALA A 245 -24.31 49.08 -55.93
CA ALA A 245 -22.98 49.17 -55.30
C ALA A 245 -23.15 49.38 -53.78
N GLU A 246 -22.84 48.38 -53.02
CA GLU A 246 -22.76 48.49 -51.57
C GLU A 246 -21.35 48.14 -51.09
N ALA A 247 -20.87 48.85 -50.09
CA ALA A 247 -19.48 48.82 -49.58
C ALA A 247 -18.99 47.42 -49.25
N PRO A 248 -17.67 47.14 -49.29
CA PRO A 248 -17.12 45.79 -49.06
C PRO A 248 -17.42 45.29 -47.66
N ALA A 249 -18.34 44.33 -47.58
CA ALA A 249 -18.62 43.59 -46.34
C ALA A 249 -17.32 42.86 -45.90
N LYS A 250 -16.93 43.04 -44.65
CA LYS A 250 -15.86 42.28 -44.02
C LYS A 250 -16.09 40.78 -44.22
N PRO A 251 -15.09 39.99 -44.56
CA PRO A 251 -15.24 38.56 -44.75
C PRO A 251 -15.80 37.93 -43.44
N TYR A 252 -16.94 37.27 -43.54
CA TYR A 252 -17.50 36.46 -42.47
C TYR A 252 -16.57 35.28 -42.22
N VAL A 253 -15.88 35.30 -41.08
CA VAL A 253 -15.13 34.13 -40.56
C VAL A 253 -16.11 33.31 -39.77
N PRO A 254 -16.53 32.10 -40.22
CA PRO A 254 -17.37 31.25 -39.42
C PRO A 254 -16.66 30.90 -38.12
N PRO A 255 -17.35 30.90 -36.97
CA PRO A 255 -16.78 30.46 -35.70
C PRO A 255 -16.24 29.03 -35.85
N ALA A 256 -15.03 28.80 -35.35
CA ALA A 256 -14.41 27.49 -35.37
C ALA A 256 -15.38 26.45 -34.73
N PRO A 257 -15.51 25.25 -35.32
CA PRO A 257 -16.36 24.22 -34.77
C PRO A 257 -15.94 23.91 -33.37
N VAL A 258 -16.87 24.08 -32.39
CA VAL A 258 -16.64 23.75 -31.00
C VAL A 258 -16.58 22.23 -30.87
N LYS A 259 -15.42 21.71 -30.49
CA LYS A 259 -15.24 20.28 -30.24
C LYS A 259 -16.11 19.84 -29.04
N PRO A 260 -16.85 18.73 -29.12
CA PRO A 260 -17.68 18.27 -28.03
C PRO A 260 -16.81 17.87 -26.84
N GLN A 261 -17.14 18.35 -25.64
CA GLN A 261 -16.57 17.90 -24.39
C GLN A 261 -17.50 16.86 -23.75
N TYR A 262 -16.93 15.90 -23.07
CA TYR A 262 -17.68 14.82 -22.41
C TYR A 262 -17.53 14.92 -20.90
N VAL A 263 -18.62 14.71 -20.17
CA VAL A 263 -18.67 14.67 -18.69
C VAL A 263 -19.41 13.42 -18.28
N ASN A 264 -18.88 12.66 -17.32
CA ASN A 264 -19.55 11.50 -16.76
C ASN A 264 -20.59 11.94 -15.72
N ALA A 265 -21.84 11.48 -15.83
CA ALA A 265 -22.90 11.77 -14.87
C ALA A 265 -22.53 11.36 -13.44
N GLN A 266 -21.73 10.28 -13.27
CA GLN A 266 -21.26 9.80 -11.98
C GLN A 266 -20.21 10.73 -11.33
N SER A 267 -19.55 11.59 -12.09
CA SER A 267 -18.59 12.59 -11.57
C SER A 267 -19.27 13.89 -11.13
N ILE A 268 -20.57 14.05 -11.41
CA ILE A 268 -21.33 15.25 -11.05
C ILE A 268 -21.73 15.16 -9.58
N THR A 269 -21.18 16.06 -8.79
CA THR A 269 -21.51 16.16 -7.36
C THR A 269 -22.66 17.13 -7.16
N VAL A 270 -23.74 16.66 -6.53
CA VAL A 270 -24.89 17.46 -6.14
C VAL A 270 -24.93 17.58 -4.62
N SER A 271 -25.14 18.78 -4.10
CA SER A 271 -25.27 19.02 -2.67
C SER A 271 -26.62 19.70 -2.37
N ILE A 272 -27.39 19.11 -1.48
CA ILE A 272 -28.63 19.66 -0.95
C ILE A 272 -28.47 20.23 0.47
N GLY A 273 -27.22 20.40 0.94
CA GLY A 273 -26.93 20.89 2.29
C GLY A 273 -27.06 19.85 3.40
N LYS A 274 -27.37 18.60 3.06
CA LYS A 274 -27.43 17.45 3.96
C LYS A 274 -26.45 16.36 3.48
N ALA A 275 -25.93 15.58 4.42
CA ALA A 275 -25.02 14.46 4.11
C ALA A 275 -25.76 13.16 3.71
N TYR A 276 -27.07 13.08 3.95
CA TYR A 276 -27.91 11.90 3.68
C TYR A 276 -29.35 12.34 3.36
N LEU A 277 -30.11 11.46 2.70
CA LEU A 277 -31.54 11.67 2.36
C LEU A 277 -32.38 10.98 3.44
N GLU A 278 -33.31 11.70 4.05
CA GLU A 278 -34.16 11.22 5.16
C GLU A 278 -35.60 10.96 4.74
N ASP A 279 -36.10 11.72 3.76
CA ASP A 279 -37.49 11.70 3.35
C ASP A 279 -37.64 11.88 1.83
N GLU A 280 -38.90 11.81 1.35
CA GLU A 280 -39.24 11.97 -0.06
C GLU A 280 -38.94 13.39 -0.57
N ASP A 281 -39.04 14.38 0.29
CA ASP A 281 -38.73 15.78 -0.06
C ASP A 281 -37.23 15.96 -0.31
N ASP A 282 -36.38 15.31 0.48
CA ASP A 282 -34.93 15.32 0.27
C ASP A 282 -34.56 14.62 -1.03
N VAL A 283 -35.20 13.50 -1.34
CA VAL A 283 -35.00 12.79 -2.62
C VAL A 283 -35.42 13.68 -3.79
N THR A 284 -36.55 14.35 -3.69
CA THR A 284 -37.05 15.24 -4.74
C THR A 284 -36.08 16.41 -4.97
N ARG A 285 -35.61 17.06 -3.91
CA ARG A 285 -34.63 18.15 -4.00
C ARG A 285 -33.32 17.68 -4.62
N TYR A 286 -32.85 16.50 -4.24
CA TYR A 286 -31.62 15.93 -4.79
C TYR A 286 -31.77 15.69 -6.30
N LEU A 287 -32.90 15.11 -6.73
CA LEU A 287 -33.16 14.85 -8.14
C LEU A 287 -33.32 16.12 -8.95
N ASP A 288 -33.96 17.17 -8.39
CA ASP A 288 -34.10 18.45 -9.05
C ASP A 288 -32.78 19.18 -9.24
N GLU A 289 -31.90 19.17 -8.22
CA GLU A 289 -30.54 19.74 -8.34
C GLU A 289 -29.66 18.92 -9.29
N MET A 290 -29.76 17.58 -9.28
CA MET A 290 -29.10 16.74 -10.25
C MET A 290 -29.51 17.05 -11.68
N LYS A 291 -30.82 17.13 -11.92
CA LYS A 291 -31.41 17.52 -13.22
C LYS A 291 -30.92 18.89 -13.69
N LYS A 292 -30.90 19.86 -12.80
CA LYS A 292 -30.46 21.22 -13.08
C LYS A 292 -28.97 21.25 -13.47
N THR A 293 -28.12 20.52 -12.74
CA THR A 293 -26.69 20.42 -13.01
C THR A 293 -26.45 19.74 -14.33
N LEU A 294 -27.14 18.63 -14.63
CA LEU A 294 -27.04 17.92 -15.91
C LEU A 294 -27.46 18.82 -17.09
N LEU A 295 -28.56 19.57 -16.95
CA LEU A 295 -29.02 20.50 -17.96
C LEU A 295 -28.06 21.68 -18.17
N ALA A 296 -27.38 22.15 -17.12
CA ALA A 296 -26.36 23.18 -17.22
C ALA A 296 -25.12 22.68 -18.02
N GLU A 297 -24.66 21.47 -17.78
CA GLU A 297 -23.56 20.87 -18.54
C GLU A 297 -23.92 20.68 -20.03
N ILE A 298 -25.15 20.21 -20.30
CA ILE A 298 -25.67 20.08 -21.68
C ILE A 298 -25.80 21.44 -22.33
N GLY A 299 -26.34 22.47 -21.60
CA GLY A 299 -26.44 23.84 -22.07
C GLY A 299 -25.11 24.52 -22.35
N ALA A 300 -24.04 24.10 -21.69
CA ALA A 300 -22.67 24.49 -21.97
C ALA A 300 -22.06 23.78 -23.21
N GLY A 301 -22.86 22.98 -23.94
CA GLY A 301 -22.43 22.26 -25.15
C GLY A 301 -21.68 20.96 -24.87
N LYS A 302 -21.71 20.46 -23.62
CA LYS A 302 -21.08 19.19 -23.26
C LYS A 302 -22.04 18.01 -23.46
N LYS A 303 -21.49 16.84 -23.78
CA LYS A 303 -22.22 15.58 -23.81
C LYS A 303 -22.07 14.86 -22.46
N VAL A 304 -23.17 14.44 -21.87
CA VAL A 304 -23.19 13.71 -20.59
C VAL A 304 -23.23 12.22 -20.85
N ILE A 305 -22.27 11.50 -20.29
CA ILE A 305 -22.18 10.02 -20.32
C ILE A 305 -22.95 9.49 -19.11
N VAL A 306 -23.88 8.57 -19.30
CA VAL A 306 -24.73 7.92 -18.29
C VAL A 306 -24.35 6.47 -18.09
#